data_5ae5aed4081c1543cc00a3a534a8cdb8
#
_entry.id   5ae5aed4081c1543cc00a3a534a8cdb8
#
_cell.length_a   1.000
_cell.length_b   1.000
_cell.length_c   1.000
_cell.angle_alpha   90.00
_cell.angle_beta   90.00
_cell.angle_gamma   90.00
#
_symmetry.space_group_name_H-M   'P 1'
#
loop_
_entity.id
_entity.type
_entity.pdbx_description
1 polymer ?
#
loop_
_entity_poly.entity_id
_entity_poly.type
_entity_poly.pdbx_seq_one_letter_code
_entity_poly.pdbx_strand_id
1 'polypeptide(L)'
;MSYRRKRKDIKSEINIVPFLDVLLVLLLIFMATAPIISQSVEVNLPEDKHSQSVTNEDKTPVILQVAGVGLYKLKVGGNFVTGSNGEELSDQEVILFAGEEFKKDENTLFLVAGDATVPYEEVIKGIVLLKEAGIEKAGLMTKGQ
;
A
#
# COMPACT_ATOMS: atom_id res chain seq x y z
N MET A 1 83.08 -5.40 -23.39
CA MET A 1 81.75 -5.27 -23.99
C MET A 1 80.69 -5.26 -22.88
N SER A 2 80.12 -4.15 -22.63
CA SER A 2 79.15 -3.96 -21.60
C SER A 2 77.74 -4.33 -22.18
N TYR A 3 77.21 -5.49 -21.78
CA TYR A 3 75.80 -5.85 -22.09
C TYR A 3 74.89 -5.01 -21.25
N ARG A 4 74.36 -3.96 -21.85
CA ARG A 4 73.31 -3.11 -21.28
C ARG A 4 72.02 -3.95 -21.33
N ARG A 5 71.59 -4.56 -20.23
CA ARG A 5 70.27 -5.16 -20.08
C ARG A 5 69.22 -4.07 -20.27
N LYS A 6 68.48 -4.13 -21.35
CA LYS A 6 67.29 -3.32 -21.52
C LYS A 6 66.32 -3.69 -20.41
N ARG A 7 66.05 -2.77 -19.49
CA ARG A 7 64.93 -2.93 -18.56
C ARG A 7 63.66 -2.95 -19.42
N LYS A 8 62.95 -4.08 -19.37
CA LYS A 8 61.56 -4.12 -19.86
C LYS A 8 60.78 -3.14 -19.00
N ASP A 9 60.30 -2.09 -19.59
CA ASP A 9 59.30 -1.23 -18.99
C ASP A 9 58.07 -2.11 -18.80
N ILE A 10 57.80 -2.55 -17.58
CA ILE A 10 56.58 -3.19 -17.20
C ILE A 10 55.51 -2.09 -17.23
N LYS A 11 54.83 -1.95 -18.33
CA LYS A 11 53.61 -1.14 -18.38
C LYS A 11 52.59 -1.85 -17.51
N SER A 12 52.49 -1.47 -16.26
CA SER A 12 51.38 -1.86 -15.42
C SER A 12 50.18 -1.06 -15.85
N GLU A 13 49.54 -1.48 -16.90
CA GLU A 13 48.23 -0.99 -17.26
C GLU A 13 47.23 -1.65 -16.28
N ILE A 14 46.66 -0.82 -15.43
CA ILE A 14 45.55 -1.24 -14.57
C ILE A 14 44.38 -1.49 -15.51
N ASN A 15 44.03 -2.77 -15.64
CA ASN A 15 42.82 -3.13 -16.37
C ASN A 15 41.59 -2.73 -15.54
N ILE A 16 40.86 -1.73 -16.01
CA ILE A 16 39.67 -1.20 -15.32
C ILE A 16 38.42 -2.06 -15.58
N VAL A 17 38.46 -3.03 -16.49
CA VAL A 17 37.32 -3.85 -16.86
C VAL A 17 36.79 -4.68 -15.66
N PRO A 18 37.62 -5.40 -14.88
CA PRO A 18 37.17 -6.08 -13.68
C PRO A 18 36.60 -5.14 -12.63
N PHE A 19 37.14 -3.94 -12.54
CA PHE A 19 36.67 -2.92 -11.62
C PHE A 19 35.29 -2.40 -12.01
N LEU A 20 35.07 -2.13 -13.29
CA LEU A 20 33.76 -1.72 -13.81
C LEU A 20 32.73 -2.83 -13.67
N ASP A 21 33.12 -4.09 -13.83
CA ASP A 21 32.22 -5.24 -13.67
C ASP A 21 31.70 -5.35 -12.23
N VAL A 22 32.59 -5.21 -11.26
CA VAL A 22 32.21 -5.17 -9.84
C VAL A 22 31.26 -4.03 -9.54
N LEU A 23 31.53 -2.83 -10.08
CA LEU A 23 30.66 -1.66 -9.90
C LEU A 23 29.28 -1.88 -10.54
N LEU A 24 29.22 -2.49 -11.74
CA LEU A 24 27.96 -2.81 -12.40
C LEU A 24 27.14 -3.82 -11.59
N VAL A 25 27.76 -4.87 -11.09
CA VAL A 25 27.09 -5.88 -10.26
C VAL A 25 26.56 -5.27 -8.98
N LEU A 26 27.34 -4.41 -8.32
CA LEU A 26 26.88 -3.69 -7.13
C LEU A 26 25.71 -2.77 -7.46
N LEU A 27 25.75 -2.07 -8.58
CA LEU A 27 24.66 -1.22 -9.03
C LEU A 27 23.38 -2.02 -9.27
N LEU A 28 23.48 -3.17 -9.94
CA LEU A 28 22.34 -4.06 -10.18
C LEU A 28 21.76 -4.62 -8.89
N ILE A 29 22.61 -4.99 -7.93
CA ILE A 29 22.17 -5.45 -6.62
C ILE A 29 21.43 -4.33 -5.89
N PHE A 30 21.95 -3.12 -5.89
CA PHE A 30 21.29 -1.97 -5.29
C PHE A 30 19.97 -1.62 -5.98
N MET A 31 19.86 -1.77 -7.30
CA MET A 31 18.60 -1.59 -8.01
C MET A 31 17.58 -2.66 -7.64
N ALA A 32 18.01 -3.93 -7.54
CA ALA A 32 17.13 -5.04 -7.21
C ALA A 32 16.67 -5.01 -5.75
N THR A 33 17.53 -4.53 -4.87
CA THR A 33 17.25 -4.39 -3.44
C THR A 33 16.89 -2.98 -3.04
N ALA A 34 16.72 -2.06 -4.01
CA ALA A 34 16.25 -0.72 -3.71
C ALA A 34 15.03 -0.85 -2.81
N PRO A 35 15.12 -0.44 -1.55
CA PRO A 35 13.97 -0.48 -0.70
C PRO A 35 12.92 0.34 -1.43
N ILE A 36 11.80 -0.27 -1.73
CA ILE A 36 10.61 0.48 -1.99
C ILE A 36 10.43 1.26 -0.70
N ILE A 37 10.98 2.47 -0.67
CA ILE A 37 10.64 3.40 0.36
C ILE A 37 9.15 3.62 0.10
N SER A 38 8.35 2.77 0.71
CA SER A 38 7.00 3.13 1.00
C SER A 38 7.17 4.40 1.81
N GLN A 39 7.09 5.53 1.16
CA GLN A 39 6.77 6.73 1.85
C GLN A 39 5.40 6.43 2.45
N SER A 40 5.42 5.77 3.59
CA SER A 40 4.37 6.00 4.55
C SER A 40 4.47 7.50 4.76
N VAL A 41 3.65 8.23 4.03
CA VAL A 41 3.27 9.55 4.44
C VAL A 41 2.70 9.29 5.82
N GLU A 42 3.53 9.50 6.83
CA GLU A 42 3.04 9.76 8.15
C GLU A 42 2.12 10.95 7.97
N VAL A 43 0.89 10.64 7.61
CA VAL A 43 -0.19 11.53 7.86
C VAL A 43 -0.19 11.61 9.37
N ASN A 44 0.42 12.67 9.89
CA ASN A 44 0.18 13.09 11.25
C ASN A 44 -1.33 13.24 11.33
N LEU A 45 -1.97 12.14 11.61
CA LEU A 45 -3.27 12.17 12.19
C LEU A 45 -3.09 13.05 13.42
N PRO A 46 -3.78 14.19 13.52
CA PRO A 46 -3.79 14.88 14.79
C PRO A 46 -4.05 13.80 15.81
N GLU A 47 -3.16 13.71 16.79
CA GLU A 47 -3.40 12.89 17.96
C GLU A 47 -4.65 13.46 18.59
N ASP A 48 -5.79 13.09 18.04
CA ASP A 48 -7.00 13.12 18.80
C ASP A 48 -6.71 12.18 19.95
N LYS A 49 -6.57 12.78 21.12
CA LYS A 49 -6.47 12.09 22.41
C LYS A 49 -7.68 11.20 22.69
N HIS A 50 -8.35 10.81 21.66
CA HIS A 50 -9.47 9.88 21.57
C HIS A 50 -9.12 8.65 20.76
N SER A 51 -7.85 8.21 20.79
CA SER A 51 -7.59 6.79 20.68
C SER A 51 -8.01 6.10 21.99
N GLN A 52 -9.11 6.51 22.53
CA GLN A 52 -9.94 5.62 23.26
C GLN A 52 -10.35 4.59 22.22
N SER A 53 -9.86 3.36 22.39
CA SER A 53 -10.57 2.22 21.93
C SER A 53 -12.04 2.50 22.21
N VAL A 54 -12.73 3.04 21.21
CA VAL A 54 -14.18 3.14 21.25
C VAL A 54 -14.67 1.73 21.07
N THR A 55 -14.47 0.94 22.09
CA THR A 55 -15.33 -0.18 22.40
C THR A 55 -16.68 0.41 22.84
N ASN A 56 -17.28 1.15 21.94
CA ASN A 56 -18.72 1.26 21.97
C ASN A 56 -19.21 -0.10 21.52
N GLU A 57 -19.47 -0.94 22.48
CA GLU A 57 -19.83 -2.36 22.35
C GLU A 57 -21.05 -2.60 21.47
N ASP A 58 -21.71 -1.55 20.98
CA ASP A 58 -22.97 -1.64 20.25
C ASP A 58 -22.90 -1.29 18.75
N LYS A 59 -21.75 -0.79 18.25
CA LYS A 59 -21.67 -0.39 16.84
C LYS A 59 -20.50 -1.07 16.14
N THR A 60 -20.82 -2.08 15.36
CA THR A 60 -19.86 -2.72 14.47
C THR A 60 -19.51 -1.78 13.31
N PRO A 61 -18.22 -1.56 13.03
CA PRO A 61 -17.82 -0.73 11.91
C PRO A 61 -18.17 -1.38 10.58
N VAL A 62 -18.44 -0.56 9.59
CA VAL A 62 -18.54 -0.99 8.19
C VAL A 62 -17.15 -0.97 7.58
N ILE A 63 -16.70 -2.12 7.08
CA ILE A 63 -15.36 -2.28 6.54
C ILE A 63 -15.46 -2.49 5.03
N LEU A 64 -14.87 -1.59 4.25
CA LEU A 64 -14.65 -1.78 2.83
C LEU A 64 -13.32 -2.48 2.63
N GLN A 65 -13.38 -3.74 2.23
CA GLN A 65 -12.20 -4.53 1.93
C GLN A 65 -11.87 -4.42 0.44
N VAL A 66 -10.66 -3.97 0.15
CA VAL A 66 -10.13 -3.93 -1.21
C VAL A 66 -9.36 -5.24 -1.44
N ALA A 67 -9.95 -6.13 -2.22
CA ALA A 67 -9.40 -7.47 -2.47
C ALA A 67 -8.51 -7.54 -3.71
N GLY A 68 -8.61 -6.56 -4.59
CA GLY A 68 -7.85 -6.49 -5.83
C GLY A 68 -8.24 -5.28 -6.66
N VAL A 69 -7.74 -5.20 -7.88
CA VAL A 69 -8.08 -4.12 -8.80
C VAL A 69 -9.56 -4.21 -9.19
N GLY A 70 -10.34 -3.21 -8.77
CA GLY A 70 -11.78 -3.17 -9.03
C GLY A 70 -12.61 -4.21 -8.27
N LEU A 71 -12.00 -4.93 -7.32
CA LEU A 71 -12.66 -5.93 -6.49
C LEU A 71 -12.81 -5.43 -5.07
N TYR A 72 -14.04 -5.19 -4.68
CA TYR A 72 -14.39 -4.69 -3.35
C TYR A 72 -15.33 -5.64 -2.64
N LYS A 73 -15.20 -5.70 -1.33
CA LYS A 73 -16.12 -6.41 -0.44
C LYS A 73 -16.53 -5.47 0.69
N LEU A 74 -17.80 -5.45 1.01
CA LEU A 74 -18.30 -4.63 2.10
C LEU A 74 -18.76 -5.54 3.25
N LYS A 75 -18.18 -5.34 4.42
CA LYS A 75 -18.50 -6.08 5.63
C LYS A 75 -19.31 -5.20 6.57
N VAL A 76 -20.53 -5.64 6.85
CA VAL A 76 -21.46 -4.97 7.77
C VAL A 76 -21.85 -5.94 8.86
N GLY A 77 -21.60 -5.57 10.11
CA GLY A 77 -22.00 -6.40 11.26
C GLY A 77 -21.38 -7.80 11.29
N GLY A 78 -20.15 -7.94 10.75
CA GLY A 78 -19.45 -9.21 10.68
C GLY A 78 -19.79 -10.09 9.46
N ASN A 79 -20.77 -9.70 8.64
CA ASN A 79 -21.19 -10.40 7.44
C ASN A 79 -20.87 -9.58 6.18
N PHE A 80 -20.46 -10.26 5.12
CA PHE A 80 -20.27 -9.62 3.83
C PHE A 80 -21.60 -9.32 3.15
N VAL A 81 -21.73 -8.13 2.56
CA VAL A 81 -22.88 -7.75 1.75
C VAL A 81 -22.80 -8.49 0.41
N THR A 82 -23.89 -9.09 0.00
CA THR A 82 -24.00 -9.82 -1.27
C THR A 82 -24.61 -8.91 -2.33
N GLY A 83 -23.86 -8.66 -3.40
CA GLY A 83 -24.31 -7.93 -4.58
C GLY A 83 -24.73 -8.88 -5.71
N SER A 84 -24.83 -8.35 -6.92
CA SER A 84 -25.22 -9.11 -8.12
C SER A 84 -24.24 -10.23 -8.49
N ASN A 85 -22.95 -10.08 -8.14
CA ASN A 85 -21.89 -11.05 -8.40
C ASN A 85 -21.41 -11.79 -7.13
N GLY A 86 -22.26 -11.95 -6.14
CA GLY A 86 -21.91 -12.54 -4.85
C GLY A 86 -21.31 -11.51 -3.89
N GLU A 87 -20.25 -11.87 -3.17
CA GLU A 87 -19.60 -10.97 -2.19
C GLU A 87 -18.73 -9.90 -2.84
N GLU A 88 -18.32 -10.09 -4.08
CA GLU A 88 -17.56 -9.09 -4.83
C GLU A 88 -18.49 -8.01 -5.38
N LEU A 89 -18.20 -6.77 -5.02
CA LEU A 89 -18.99 -5.61 -5.39
C LEU A 89 -18.30 -4.79 -6.48
N SER A 90 -19.10 -4.28 -7.42
CA SER A 90 -18.65 -3.25 -8.35
C SER A 90 -18.57 -1.88 -7.68
N ASP A 91 -17.93 -0.92 -8.33
CA ASP A 91 -17.80 0.46 -7.82
C ASP A 91 -19.19 1.06 -7.49
N GLN A 92 -20.17 0.86 -8.38
CA GLN A 92 -21.52 1.36 -8.19
C GLN A 92 -22.24 0.69 -7.03
N GLU A 93 -22.06 -0.61 -6.86
CA GLU A 93 -22.64 -1.37 -5.75
C GLU A 93 -22.03 -0.92 -4.41
N VAL A 94 -20.73 -0.64 -4.36
CA VAL A 94 -20.09 -0.10 -3.17
C VAL A 94 -20.70 1.24 -2.77
N ILE A 95 -20.86 2.14 -3.73
CA ILE A 95 -21.46 3.46 -3.49
C ILE A 95 -22.91 3.31 -2.99
N LEU A 96 -23.68 2.44 -3.60
CA LEU A 96 -25.06 2.19 -3.23
C LEU A 96 -25.17 1.62 -1.80
N PHE A 97 -24.49 0.55 -1.52
CA PHE A 97 -24.60 -0.14 -0.23
C PHE A 97 -23.98 0.65 0.93
N ALA A 98 -22.83 1.29 0.70
CA ALA A 98 -22.22 2.16 1.69
C ALA A 98 -23.09 3.38 1.99
N GLY A 99 -23.70 3.96 0.96
CA GLY A 99 -24.64 5.08 1.11
C GLY A 99 -25.89 4.70 1.88
N GLU A 100 -26.43 3.50 1.66
CA GLU A 100 -27.56 2.98 2.43
C GLU A 100 -27.23 2.80 3.90
N GLU A 101 -26.06 2.24 4.22
CA GLU A 101 -25.62 2.08 5.61
C GLU A 101 -25.38 3.44 6.31
N PHE A 102 -24.84 4.41 5.58
CA PHE A 102 -24.66 5.75 6.10
C PHE A 102 -25.99 6.47 6.38
N LYS A 103 -26.99 6.27 5.54
CA LYS A 103 -28.34 6.81 5.76
C LYS A 103 -29.03 6.20 6.97
N LYS A 104 -28.76 4.94 7.28
CA LYS A 104 -29.30 4.29 8.47
C LYS A 104 -28.76 4.85 9.77
N ASP A 105 -27.45 5.16 9.80
CA ASP A 105 -26.76 5.74 10.93
C ASP A 105 -25.55 6.58 10.46
N GLU A 106 -25.67 7.88 10.53
CA GLU A 106 -24.60 8.82 10.16
C GLU A 106 -23.37 8.74 11.06
N ASN A 107 -23.52 8.16 12.26
CA ASN A 107 -22.43 7.94 13.20
C ASN A 107 -21.68 6.63 13.00
N THR A 108 -22.02 5.86 11.96
CA THR A 108 -21.34 4.62 11.63
C THR A 108 -19.88 4.88 11.29
N LEU A 109 -18.99 4.10 11.88
CA LEU A 109 -17.57 4.14 11.55
C LEU A 109 -17.33 3.34 10.27
N PHE A 110 -16.78 4.00 9.26
CA PHE A 110 -16.34 3.37 8.02
C PHE A 110 -14.84 3.20 8.01
N LEU A 111 -14.39 2.00 7.68
CA LEU A 111 -12.98 1.65 7.56
C LEU A 111 -12.69 1.08 6.17
N VAL A 112 -11.53 1.40 5.63
CA VAL A 112 -11.02 0.80 4.39
C VAL A 112 -9.85 -0.10 4.74
N ALA A 113 -9.93 -1.36 4.37
CA ALA A 113 -8.87 -2.34 4.54
C ALA A 113 -8.39 -2.84 3.19
N GLY A 114 -7.09 -2.84 2.96
CA GLY A 114 -6.47 -3.41 1.77
C GLY A 114 -5.61 -4.62 2.14
N ASP A 115 -5.62 -5.64 1.29
CA ASP A 115 -4.67 -6.73 1.40
C ASP A 115 -3.25 -6.25 1.09
N ALA A 116 -2.26 -6.89 1.69
CA ALA A 116 -0.85 -6.52 1.51
C ALA A 116 -0.37 -6.56 0.05
N THR A 117 -1.03 -7.32 -0.80
CA THR A 117 -0.73 -7.47 -2.22
C THR A 117 -1.44 -6.46 -3.11
N VAL A 118 -2.38 -5.69 -2.55
CA VAL A 118 -3.17 -4.72 -3.30
C VAL A 118 -2.38 -3.42 -3.47
N PRO A 119 -2.30 -2.84 -4.68
CA PRO A 119 -1.68 -1.55 -4.87
C PRO A 119 -2.36 -0.46 -4.03
N TYR A 120 -1.56 0.43 -3.47
CA TYR A 120 -2.06 1.55 -2.66
C TYR A 120 -3.09 2.41 -3.41
N GLU A 121 -2.91 2.55 -4.71
CA GLU A 121 -3.85 3.26 -5.59
C GLU A 121 -5.27 2.71 -5.50
N GLU A 122 -5.43 1.40 -5.41
CA GLU A 122 -6.76 0.78 -5.27
C GLU A 122 -7.39 1.05 -3.91
N VAL A 123 -6.59 1.15 -2.86
CA VAL A 123 -7.07 1.55 -1.53
C VAL A 123 -7.57 3.00 -1.56
N ILE A 124 -6.87 3.89 -2.23
CA ILE A 124 -7.30 5.29 -2.41
C ILE A 124 -8.59 5.35 -3.21
N LYS A 125 -8.75 4.55 -4.26
CA LYS A 125 -10.02 4.45 -4.99
C LYS A 125 -11.18 4.04 -4.09
N GLY A 126 -10.94 3.09 -3.18
CA GLY A 126 -11.92 2.68 -2.18
C GLY A 126 -12.38 3.87 -1.30
N ILE A 127 -11.45 4.70 -0.86
CA ILE A 127 -11.76 5.91 -0.09
C ILE A 127 -12.60 6.88 -0.92
N VAL A 128 -12.25 7.07 -2.19
CA VAL A 128 -13.00 7.95 -3.10
C VAL A 128 -14.43 7.45 -3.30
N LEU A 129 -14.61 6.13 -3.43
CA LEU A 129 -15.96 5.55 -3.54
C LEU A 129 -16.81 5.82 -2.31
N LEU A 130 -16.23 5.73 -1.11
CA LEU A 130 -16.93 6.08 0.12
C LEU A 130 -17.29 7.57 0.16
N LYS A 131 -16.42 8.44 -0.32
CA LYS A 131 -16.73 9.87 -0.44
C LYS A 131 -17.88 10.15 -1.42
N GLU A 132 -17.91 9.44 -2.55
CA GLU A 132 -19.03 9.54 -3.51
C GLU A 132 -20.34 9.04 -2.92
N ALA A 133 -20.27 8.09 -1.98
CA ALA A 133 -21.44 7.65 -1.22
C ALA A 133 -21.93 8.65 -0.16
N GLY A 134 -21.21 9.73 0.06
CA GLY A 134 -21.52 10.76 1.04
C GLY A 134 -20.79 10.62 2.37
N ILE A 135 -19.88 9.67 2.48
CA ILE A 135 -19.12 9.40 3.70
C ILE A 135 -17.84 10.24 3.70
N GLU A 136 -17.78 11.25 4.53
CA GLU A 136 -16.64 12.16 4.60
C GLU A 136 -15.49 11.64 5.45
N LYS A 137 -15.78 10.80 6.44
CA LYS A 137 -14.81 10.29 7.39
C LYS A 137 -14.69 8.77 7.26
N ALA A 138 -13.61 8.33 6.66
CA ALA A 138 -13.24 6.93 6.58
C ALA A 138 -11.83 6.73 7.13
N GLY A 139 -11.67 5.76 8.02
CA GLY A 139 -10.37 5.37 8.55
C GLY A 139 -9.70 4.32 7.67
N LEU A 140 -8.39 4.27 7.73
CA LEU A 140 -7.60 3.19 7.12
C LEU A 140 -7.31 2.12 8.16
N MET A 141 -7.60 0.87 7.80
CA MET A 141 -7.27 -0.27 8.60
C MET A 141 -5.98 -0.89 8.07
N THR A 142 -4.89 -0.74 8.82
CA THR A 142 -3.64 -1.40 8.50
C THR A 142 -3.50 -2.64 9.35
N LYS A 143 -3.15 -3.77 8.76
CA LYS A 143 -2.69 -4.90 9.54
C LYS A 143 -1.36 -4.51 10.17
N GLY A 144 -1.36 -4.20 11.46
CA GLY A 144 -0.13 -4.15 12.23
C GLY A 144 0.55 -5.51 12.17
N GLN A 145 1.80 -5.49 11.81
CA GLN A 145 2.62 -6.67 11.99
C GLN A 145 2.86 -6.93 13.47
#